data_8133302cedcfb39b8059d0cf3f2b588b
#
_entry.id   8133302cedcfb39b8059d0cf3f2b588b
#
_cell.length_a   1.000
_cell.length_b   1.000
_cell.length_c   1.000
_cell.angle_alpha   90.00
_cell.angle_beta   90.00
_cell.angle_gamma   90.00
#
_symmetry.space_group_name_H-M   'P 1'
#
loop_
_entity.id
_entity.type
_entity.pdbx_description
1 polymer ?
#
loop_
_entity_poly.entity_id
_entity_poly.type
_entity_poly.pdbx_seq_one_letter_code
_entity_poly.pdbx_strand_id
1 'polypeptide(L)'
;MANLMEYVKWRSDLTFKDNPLNIIDCLVFTQLIYMDQFDKVGQYPSNKVTRLEDIFNDIFEVKSPKDINVGLILPHDIVDLAYAIKNTNRYQNVYISNYINYISKEKMCQFSALCFHINENDIVISFSGTDDTLIGWQENLHMLNAFTIPSQNLAKKYVDKIIKLFPDSNIYIAGHSKGGNLAA
;
A
#
# COMPACT_ATOMS: atom_id res chain seq x y z
N MET A 1 5.87 23.88 -5.79
CA MET A 1 6.56 22.89 -4.95
C MET A 1 6.27 21.53 -5.56
N ALA A 2 7.30 20.71 -5.87
CA ALA A 2 7.10 19.40 -6.47
C ALA A 2 6.30 18.50 -5.50
N ASN A 3 5.35 17.73 -6.04
CA ASN A 3 4.51 16.80 -5.30
C ASN A 3 4.50 15.42 -5.98
N LEU A 4 3.82 14.43 -5.39
CA LEU A 4 3.78 13.07 -5.93
C LEU A 4 3.18 13.01 -7.34
N MET A 5 2.18 13.83 -7.64
CA MET A 5 1.58 13.89 -8.97
C MET A 5 2.57 14.38 -10.04
N GLU A 6 3.39 15.37 -9.70
CA GLU A 6 4.46 15.85 -10.61
C GLU A 6 5.52 14.78 -10.80
N TYR A 7 5.92 14.09 -9.72
CA TYR A 7 6.86 12.96 -9.81
C TYR A 7 6.34 11.88 -10.77
N VAL A 8 5.09 11.44 -10.59
CA VAL A 8 4.48 10.43 -11.45
C VAL A 8 4.46 10.89 -12.91
N LYS A 9 4.08 12.13 -13.19
CA LYS A 9 4.10 12.68 -14.55
C LYS A 9 5.51 12.70 -15.17
N TRP A 10 6.52 13.07 -14.40
CA TRP A 10 7.90 13.13 -14.90
C TRP A 10 8.55 11.76 -15.11
N ARG A 11 8.08 10.74 -14.36
CA ARG A 11 8.64 9.38 -14.42
C ARG A 11 7.74 8.40 -15.17
N SER A 12 6.63 8.85 -15.72
CA SER A 12 5.61 7.99 -16.35
C SER A 12 6.14 7.15 -17.52
N ASP A 13 7.14 7.64 -18.23
CA ASP A 13 7.76 7.04 -19.42
C ASP A 13 8.90 6.04 -19.08
N LEU A 14 9.47 6.11 -17.87
CA LEU A 14 10.59 5.27 -17.44
C LEU A 14 10.10 4.04 -16.68
N THR A 15 10.49 2.87 -17.15
CA THR A 15 10.21 1.61 -16.41
C THR A 15 11.13 1.48 -15.19
N PHE A 16 10.84 0.55 -14.28
CA PHE A 16 11.74 0.21 -13.19
C PHE A 16 13.07 -0.42 -13.65
N LYS A 17 13.12 -0.92 -14.89
CA LYS A 17 14.35 -1.39 -15.51
C LYS A 17 15.26 -0.22 -15.92
N ASP A 18 14.67 0.85 -16.47
CA ASP A 18 15.39 2.03 -16.94
C ASP A 18 15.83 2.92 -15.77
N ASN A 19 15.01 3.02 -14.75
CA ASN A 19 15.27 3.76 -13.53
C ASN A 19 14.80 2.95 -12.31
N PRO A 20 15.70 2.34 -11.53
CA PRO A 20 15.37 1.45 -10.43
C PRO A 20 14.44 2.08 -9.39
N LEU A 21 13.82 1.22 -8.57
CA LEU A 21 13.00 1.61 -7.42
C LEU A 21 13.73 2.63 -6.56
N ASN A 22 13.02 3.68 -6.16
CA ASN A 22 13.54 4.70 -5.25
C ASN A 22 12.50 5.04 -4.15
N ILE A 23 12.92 5.86 -3.19
CA ILE A 23 12.10 6.21 -2.02
C ILE A 23 10.78 6.92 -2.40
N ILE A 24 10.74 7.65 -3.51
CA ILE A 24 9.50 8.33 -3.93
C ILE A 24 8.50 7.33 -4.49
N ASP A 25 8.96 6.28 -5.19
CA ASP A 25 8.09 5.18 -5.60
C ASP A 25 7.51 4.45 -4.39
N CYS A 26 8.34 4.20 -3.37
CA CYS A 26 7.86 3.64 -2.10
C CYS A 26 6.78 4.54 -1.47
N LEU A 27 6.96 5.86 -1.50
CA LEU A 27 5.96 6.79 -1.01
C LEU A 27 4.67 6.73 -1.84
N VAL A 28 4.74 6.59 -3.17
CA VAL A 28 3.56 6.35 -4.03
C VAL A 28 2.82 5.10 -3.55
N PHE A 29 3.50 3.98 -3.36
CA PHE A 29 2.87 2.73 -2.91
C PHE A 29 2.22 2.87 -1.52
N THR A 30 2.83 3.65 -0.61
CA THR A 30 2.24 3.90 0.72
C THR A 30 0.98 4.78 0.67
N GLN A 31 0.77 5.54 -0.39
CA GLN A 31 -0.49 6.27 -0.60
C GLN A 31 -1.55 5.38 -1.24
N LEU A 32 -1.17 4.54 -2.19
CA LEU A 32 -2.12 3.68 -2.89
C LEU A 32 -2.86 2.69 -1.99
N ILE A 33 -2.21 2.20 -0.92
CA ILE A 33 -2.84 1.24 0.00
C ILE A 33 -4.09 1.81 0.69
N TYR A 34 -4.22 3.13 0.78
CA TYR A 34 -5.41 3.77 1.35
C TYR A 34 -6.65 3.73 0.43
N MET A 35 -6.49 3.32 -0.83
CA MET A 35 -7.65 3.14 -1.73
C MET A 35 -8.65 2.10 -1.21
N ASP A 36 -8.21 1.15 -0.36
CA ASP A 36 -9.03 0.12 0.30
C ASP A 36 -10.00 -0.63 -0.67
N GLN A 37 -9.63 -0.75 -1.94
CA GLN A 37 -10.44 -1.40 -2.98
C GLN A 37 -9.72 -2.61 -3.58
N PHE A 38 -9.05 -3.38 -2.71
CA PHE A 38 -8.22 -4.53 -3.11
C PHE A 38 -8.86 -5.88 -2.79
N ASP A 39 -10.19 -5.96 -2.68
CA ASP A 39 -10.91 -7.21 -2.37
C ASP A 39 -10.68 -8.31 -3.41
N LYS A 40 -10.39 -7.93 -4.66
CA LYS A 40 -10.10 -8.87 -5.77
C LYS A 40 -8.66 -9.39 -5.76
N VAL A 41 -7.79 -8.81 -4.93
CA VAL A 41 -6.38 -9.22 -4.82
C VAL A 41 -6.28 -10.51 -4.02
N GLY A 42 -5.26 -11.32 -4.28
CA GLY A 42 -4.96 -12.50 -3.47
C GLY A 42 -4.83 -12.13 -2.00
N GLN A 43 -5.83 -12.58 -1.21
CA GLN A 43 -5.87 -12.29 0.22
C GLN A 43 -4.73 -13.00 0.96
N TYR A 44 -4.16 -12.33 1.94
CA TYR A 44 -3.05 -12.84 2.75
C TYR A 44 -3.44 -14.10 3.56
N PRO A 45 -2.60 -15.16 3.58
CA PRO A 45 -1.39 -15.37 2.77
C PRO A 45 -1.69 -16.01 1.40
N SER A 46 -1.07 -15.55 0.32
CA SER A 46 -1.31 -16.06 -1.04
C SER A 46 -0.07 -15.92 -1.94
N ASN A 47 0.11 -16.89 -2.85
CA ASN A 47 1.05 -16.79 -3.97
C ASN A 47 0.41 -16.17 -5.22
N LYS A 48 -0.90 -15.90 -5.20
CA LYS A 48 -1.61 -15.27 -6.32
C LYS A 48 -1.23 -13.80 -6.39
N VAL A 49 -0.79 -13.38 -7.56
CA VAL A 49 -0.54 -11.97 -7.89
C VAL A 49 -1.60 -11.46 -8.87
N THR A 50 -1.92 -10.18 -8.79
CA THR A 50 -2.86 -9.50 -9.68
C THR A 50 -2.18 -8.26 -10.21
N ARG A 51 -2.34 -7.92 -11.48
CA ARG A 51 -1.75 -6.73 -12.05
C ARG A 51 -2.42 -5.48 -11.48
N LEU A 52 -1.64 -4.51 -11.04
CA LEU A 52 -2.15 -3.27 -10.43
C LEU A 52 -3.03 -2.48 -11.41
N GLU A 53 -2.60 -2.42 -12.67
CA GLU A 53 -3.34 -1.76 -13.75
C GLU A 53 -4.74 -2.36 -13.94
N ASP A 54 -4.89 -3.69 -13.87
CA ASP A 54 -6.18 -4.36 -14.03
C ASP A 54 -7.15 -3.96 -12.91
N ILE A 55 -6.65 -3.89 -11.67
CA ILE A 55 -7.46 -3.43 -10.53
C ILE A 55 -7.93 -1.99 -10.73
N PHE A 56 -7.04 -1.09 -11.16
CA PHE A 56 -7.41 0.30 -11.38
C PHE A 56 -8.32 0.47 -12.60
N ASN A 57 -8.16 -0.32 -13.66
CA ASN A 57 -9.10 -0.33 -14.77
C ASN A 57 -10.49 -0.72 -14.30
N ASP A 58 -10.62 -1.82 -13.56
CA ASP A 58 -11.90 -2.28 -12.99
C ASP A 58 -12.58 -1.20 -12.13
N ILE A 59 -11.80 -0.51 -11.29
CA ILE A 59 -12.32 0.55 -10.40
C ILE A 59 -12.82 1.75 -11.23
N PHE A 60 -12.00 2.23 -12.16
CA PHE A 60 -12.26 3.45 -12.90
C PHE A 60 -13.17 3.27 -14.15
N GLU A 61 -13.45 2.02 -14.56
CA GLU A 61 -14.52 1.72 -15.50
C GLU A 61 -15.91 1.88 -14.89
N VAL A 62 -16.04 1.61 -13.60
CA VAL A 62 -17.32 1.64 -12.88
C VAL A 62 -17.58 2.99 -12.21
N LYS A 63 -16.53 3.66 -11.73
CA LYS A 63 -16.62 4.91 -10.97
C LYS A 63 -15.69 5.96 -11.53
N SER A 64 -16.16 7.18 -11.67
CA SER A 64 -15.26 8.30 -11.91
C SER A 64 -14.40 8.57 -10.66
N PRO A 65 -13.18 9.14 -10.80
CA PRO A 65 -12.35 9.48 -9.64
C PRO A 65 -13.09 10.28 -8.57
N LYS A 66 -13.99 11.19 -8.96
CA LYS A 66 -14.76 12.05 -8.04
C LYS A 66 -15.78 11.29 -7.20
N ASP A 67 -16.19 10.10 -7.65
CA ASP A 67 -17.22 9.29 -6.99
C ASP A 67 -16.61 8.23 -6.04
N ILE A 68 -15.27 8.18 -5.97
CA ILE A 68 -14.56 7.26 -5.09
C ILE A 68 -14.35 7.94 -3.73
N ASN A 69 -14.94 7.36 -2.69
CA ASN A 69 -14.75 7.82 -1.32
C ASN A 69 -13.55 7.10 -0.69
N VAL A 70 -12.57 7.87 -0.21
CA VAL A 70 -11.40 7.38 0.53
C VAL A 70 -11.49 7.74 2.03
N GLY A 71 -12.68 8.18 2.50
CA GLY A 71 -12.89 8.61 3.88
C GLY A 71 -12.87 10.14 4.04
N LEU A 72 -12.94 10.60 5.30
CA LEU A 72 -13.05 12.03 5.64
C LEU A 72 -11.68 12.69 5.87
N ILE A 73 -10.68 11.92 6.28
CA ILE A 73 -9.38 12.43 6.72
C ILE A 73 -8.33 12.32 5.61
N LEU A 74 -8.48 11.31 4.75
CA LEU A 74 -7.54 11.08 3.65
C LEU A 74 -7.79 12.07 2.50
N PRO A 75 -6.75 12.70 1.96
CA PRO A 75 -6.90 13.60 0.84
C PRO A 75 -7.36 12.86 -0.42
N HIS A 76 -8.28 13.44 -1.16
CA HIS A 76 -8.77 12.90 -2.43
C HIS A 76 -7.67 12.73 -3.48
N ASP A 77 -6.56 13.43 -3.33
CA ASP A 77 -5.35 13.33 -4.18
C ASP A 77 -4.84 11.88 -4.33
N ILE A 78 -5.17 10.96 -3.38
CA ILE A 78 -4.84 9.54 -3.47
C ILE A 78 -5.56 8.88 -4.65
N VAL A 79 -6.81 9.23 -4.89
CA VAL A 79 -7.60 8.72 -6.02
C VAL A 79 -7.05 9.26 -7.33
N ASP A 80 -6.72 10.55 -7.37
CA ASP A 80 -6.11 11.18 -8.53
C ASP A 80 -4.74 10.57 -8.84
N LEU A 81 -3.96 10.24 -7.82
CA LEU A 81 -2.68 9.54 -7.94
C LEU A 81 -2.87 8.14 -8.55
N ALA A 82 -3.81 7.35 -8.03
CA ALA A 82 -4.14 6.03 -8.56
C ALA A 82 -4.60 6.11 -10.03
N TYR A 83 -5.43 7.09 -10.36
CA TYR A 83 -5.87 7.34 -11.73
C TYR A 83 -4.71 7.74 -12.65
N ALA A 84 -3.78 8.56 -12.17
CA ALA A 84 -2.63 9.02 -12.95
C ALA A 84 -1.66 7.88 -13.28
N ILE A 85 -1.42 6.95 -12.35
CA ILE A 85 -0.44 5.86 -12.54
C ILE A 85 -0.95 4.71 -13.40
N LYS A 86 -2.27 4.53 -13.53
CA LYS A 86 -2.87 3.35 -14.18
C LYS A 86 -2.39 3.10 -15.60
N ASN A 87 -2.01 4.14 -16.34
CA ASN A 87 -1.59 4.07 -17.75
C ASN A 87 -0.13 4.51 -17.94
N THR A 88 0.71 4.39 -16.94
CA THR A 88 2.12 4.80 -17.04
C THR A 88 3.02 3.59 -17.30
N ASN A 89 4.05 3.75 -18.12
CA ASN A 89 5.04 2.70 -18.34
C ASN A 89 5.73 2.25 -17.03
N ARG A 90 5.86 3.19 -16.08
CA ARG A 90 6.53 2.91 -14.81
C ARG A 90 5.79 1.89 -13.97
N TYR A 91 4.48 1.98 -13.87
CA TYR A 91 3.68 1.15 -12.96
C TYR A 91 2.86 0.05 -13.65
N GLN A 92 2.82 0.01 -15.01
CA GLN A 92 2.02 -0.94 -15.78
C GLN A 92 2.35 -2.42 -15.50
N ASN A 93 3.59 -2.72 -15.14
CA ASN A 93 4.06 -4.08 -14.85
C ASN A 93 4.22 -4.35 -13.35
N VAL A 94 3.65 -3.51 -12.51
CA VAL A 94 3.56 -3.78 -11.06
C VAL A 94 2.42 -4.75 -10.81
N TYR A 95 2.70 -5.82 -10.07
CA TYR A 95 1.68 -6.75 -9.58
C TYR A 95 1.50 -6.56 -8.08
N ILE A 96 0.34 -6.93 -7.58
CA ILE A 96 0.02 -6.83 -6.15
C ILE A 96 -0.48 -8.16 -5.61
N SER A 97 -0.25 -8.40 -4.32
CA SER A 97 -0.66 -9.61 -3.63
C SER A 97 -0.77 -9.39 -2.12
N ASN A 98 -1.30 -10.41 -1.45
CA ASN A 98 -1.29 -10.49 0.00
C ASN A 98 -1.95 -9.30 0.70
N TYR A 99 -3.02 -8.78 0.10
CA TYR A 99 -3.82 -7.75 0.76
C TYR A 99 -4.42 -8.27 2.07
N ILE A 100 -4.31 -7.47 3.10
CA ILE A 100 -5.01 -7.65 4.36
C ILE A 100 -5.47 -6.30 4.87
N ASN A 101 -6.75 -6.24 5.27
CA ASN A 101 -7.30 -5.13 6.04
C ASN A 101 -7.98 -5.74 7.28
N TYR A 102 -7.38 -5.50 8.45
CA TYR A 102 -7.82 -6.09 9.71
C TYR A 102 -8.12 -5.02 10.73
N ILE A 103 -9.39 -4.97 11.16
CA ILE A 103 -9.87 -4.06 12.20
C ILE A 103 -10.51 -4.90 13.31
N SER A 104 -10.03 -4.73 14.54
CA SER A 104 -10.56 -5.44 15.72
C SER A 104 -10.76 -4.48 16.87
N LYS A 105 -12.02 -4.29 17.27
CA LYS A 105 -12.38 -3.50 18.44
C LYS A 105 -11.89 -4.18 19.73
N GLU A 106 -12.01 -5.50 19.83
CA GLU A 106 -11.60 -6.27 21.00
C GLU A 106 -10.10 -6.12 21.28
N LYS A 107 -9.27 -6.16 20.21
CA LYS A 107 -7.81 -6.05 20.32
C LYS A 107 -7.33 -4.62 20.18
N MET A 108 -8.23 -3.65 19.98
CA MET A 108 -7.87 -2.26 19.65
C MET A 108 -6.78 -2.20 18.57
N CYS A 109 -7.02 -2.87 17.45
CA CYS A 109 -6.04 -3.05 16.39
C CYS A 109 -6.64 -2.66 15.04
N GLN A 110 -5.93 -1.79 14.31
CA GLN A 110 -6.16 -1.51 12.89
C GLN A 110 -4.86 -1.77 12.13
N PHE A 111 -4.88 -2.73 11.21
CA PHE A 111 -3.72 -3.16 10.45
C PHE A 111 -4.10 -3.39 8.99
N SER A 112 -3.39 -2.75 8.07
CA SER A 112 -3.54 -3.03 6.65
C SER A 112 -2.18 -3.12 5.98
N ALA A 113 -2.01 -4.10 5.09
CA ALA A 113 -0.78 -4.34 4.35
C ALA A 113 -1.07 -4.83 2.93
N LEU A 114 -0.16 -4.51 2.01
CA LEU A 114 -0.20 -4.93 0.61
C LEU A 114 1.22 -5.10 0.08
N CYS A 115 1.46 -6.15 -0.71
CA CYS A 115 2.72 -6.35 -1.43
C CYS A 115 2.62 -5.80 -2.85
N PHE A 116 3.60 -5.01 -3.26
CA PHE A 116 3.81 -4.55 -4.63
C PHE A 116 5.02 -5.25 -5.21
N HIS A 117 4.83 -6.07 -6.24
CA HIS A 117 5.88 -6.76 -6.97
C HIS A 117 6.33 -5.87 -8.12
N ILE A 118 7.52 -5.32 -8.00
CA ILE A 118 8.09 -4.34 -8.93
C ILE A 118 8.65 -5.03 -10.17
N ASN A 119 9.22 -6.20 -9.95
CA ASN A 119 9.76 -7.13 -10.94
C ASN A 119 9.79 -8.54 -10.32
N GLU A 120 10.47 -9.48 -10.97
CA GLU A 120 10.56 -10.88 -10.52
C GLU A 120 11.28 -11.03 -9.16
N ASN A 121 12.14 -10.08 -8.79
CA ASN A 121 12.99 -10.19 -7.62
C ASN A 121 12.69 -9.17 -6.52
N ASP A 122 11.99 -8.09 -6.82
CA ASP A 122 11.82 -6.97 -5.88
C ASP A 122 10.35 -6.81 -5.46
N ILE A 123 10.11 -6.86 -4.16
CA ILE A 123 8.79 -6.69 -3.55
C ILE A 123 8.84 -5.56 -2.54
N VAL A 124 7.91 -4.61 -2.65
CA VAL A 124 7.67 -3.59 -1.63
C VAL A 124 6.48 -3.99 -0.79
N ILE A 125 6.68 -4.23 0.49
CA ILE A 125 5.62 -4.35 1.48
C ILE A 125 5.23 -2.94 1.91
N SER A 126 3.97 -2.57 1.70
CA SER A 126 3.45 -1.29 2.15
C SER A 126 2.48 -1.49 3.33
N PHE A 127 2.70 -0.75 4.41
CA PHE A 127 1.78 -0.67 5.54
C PHE A 127 0.99 0.63 5.49
N SER A 128 -0.33 0.55 5.67
CA SER A 128 -1.15 1.75 5.80
C SER A 128 -0.92 2.43 7.16
N GLY A 129 -1.12 3.72 7.20
CA GLY A 129 -1.21 4.46 8.44
C GLY A 129 -2.59 4.30 9.11
N THR A 130 -2.89 5.23 10.01
CA THR A 130 -4.19 5.30 10.68
C THR A 130 -5.28 5.62 9.65
N ASP A 131 -6.35 4.85 9.66
CA ASP A 131 -7.56 5.10 8.88
C ASP A 131 -8.55 6.02 9.62
N ASP A 132 -9.74 6.22 9.05
CA ASP A 132 -10.80 7.04 9.64
C ASP A 132 -11.52 6.36 10.82
N THR A 133 -11.13 5.14 11.20
CA THR A 133 -11.80 4.42 12.28
C THR A 133 -11.38 4.92 13.67
N LEU A 134 -12.33 4.94 14.59
CA LEU A 134 -12.05 5.23 16.00
C LEU A 134 -11.01 4.27 16.59
N ILE A 135 -11.00 3.02 16.12
CA ILE A 135 -10.06 1.98 16.56
C ILE A 135 -8.63 2.33 16.14
N GLY A 136 -8.45 2.76 14.88
CA GLY A 136 -7.15 3.21 14.39
C GLY A 136 -6.59 4.39 15.20
N TRP A 137 -7.44 5.35 15.54
CA TRP A 137 -7.06 6.50 16.38
C TRP A 137 -6.73 6.10 17.81
N GLN A 138 -7.51 5.19 18.42
CA GLN A 138 -7.23 4.67 19.77
C GLN A 138 -5.89 3.91 19.80
N GLU A 139 -5.62 3.05 18.82
CA GLU A 139 -4.35 2.34 18.72
C GLU A 139 -3.18 3.31 18.56
N ASN A 140 -3.35 4.36 17.73
CA ASN A 140 -2.32 5.38 17.53
C ASN A 140 -1.99 6.14 18.82
N LEU A 141 -2.98 6.46 19.66
CA LEU A 141 -2.75 7.04 20.98
C LEU A 141 -2.05 6.07 21.93
N HIS A 142 -2.34 4.77 21.85
CA HIS A 142 -1.64 3.76 22.64
C HIS A 142 -0.15 3.67 22.31
N MET A 143 0.28 3.97 21.07
CA MET A 143 1.70 4.01 20.70
C MET A 143 2.52 4.97 21.56
N LEU A 144 1.90 6.00 22.16
CA LEU A 144 2.61 6.97 23.02
C LEU A 144 3.03 6.36 24.36
N ASN A 145 2.34 5.31 24.84
CA ASN A 145 2.50 4.80 26.19
C ASN A 145 2.76 3.28 26.26
N ALA A 146 2.61 2.55 25.15
CA ALA A 146 2.80 1.11 25.11
C ALA A 146 4.17 0.75 24.53
N PHE A 147 4.79 -0.30 25.07
CA PHE A 147 6.05 -0.85 24.57
C PHE A 147 5.89 -1.44 23.16
N THR A 148 4.74 -2.07 22.90
CA THR A 148 4.36 -2.58 21.59
C THR A 148 2.84 -2.49 21.45
N ILE A 149 2.37 -2.25 20.21
CA ILE A 149 0.95 -2.29 19.87
C ILE A 149 0.62 -3.53 19.03
N PRO A 150 -0.66 -3.97 19.00
CA PRO A 150 -1.06 -5.16 18.27
C PRO A 150 -0.67 -5.15 16.79
N SER A 151 -0.78 -4.02 16.11
CA SER A 151 -0.42 -3.89 14.69
C SER A 151 1.07 -4.09 14.42
N GLN A 152 1.99 -3.73 15.32
CA GLN A 152 3.42 -4.02 15.18
C GLN A 152 3.70 -5.53 15.19
N ASN A 153 3.02 -6.29 16.08
CA ASN A 153 3.13 -7.75 16.10
C ASN A 153 2.57 -8.40 14.82
N LEU A 154 1.49 -7.82 14.26
CA LEU A 154 0.94 -8.28 12.99
C LEU A 154 1.88 -7.94 11.83
N ALA A 155 2.48 -6.75 11.80
CA ALA A 155 3.45 -6.35 10.79
C ALA A 155 4.64 -7.31 10.75
N LYS A 156 5.24 -7.62 11.90
CA LYS A 156 6.32 -8.61 12.01
C LYS A 156 5.91 -9.97 11.44
N LYS A 157 4.76 -10.52 11.87
CA LYS A 157 4.26 -11.81 11.38
C LYS A 157 3.97 -11.78 9.88
N TYR A 158 3.49 -10.66 9.38
CA TYR A 158 3.23 -10.47 7.97
C TYR A 158 4.54 -10.52 7.17
N VAL A 159 5.55 -9.75 7.55
CA VAL A 159 6.88 -9.75 6.90
C VAL A 159 7.50 -11.13 6.94
N ASP A 160 7.53 -11.79 8.10
CA ASP A 160 8.06 -13.16 8.25
C ASP A 160 7.36 -14.17 7.32
N LYS A 161 6.08 -13.97 7.07
CA LYS A 161 5.32 -14.85 6.16
C LYS A 161 5.62 -14.53 4.70
N ILE A 162 5.72 -13.25 4.33
CA ILE A 162 6.05 -12.84 2.95
C ILE A 162 7.45 -13.32 2.56
N ILE A 163 8.45 -13.19 3.43
CA ILE A 163 9.81 -13.73 3.22
C ILE A 163 9.76 -15.24 2.93
N LYS A 164 8.92 -15.99 3.65
CA LYS A 164 8.76 -17.44 3.42
C LYS A 164 8.03 -17.79 2.13
N LEU A 165 7.11 -16.92 1.67
CA LEU A 165 6.38 -17.13 0.41
C LEU A 165 7.24 -16.78 -0.80
N PHE A 166 8.16 -15.83 -0.65
CA PHE A 166 9.02 -15.32 -1.72
C PHE A 166 10.48 -15.30 -1.26
N PRO A 167 11.11 -16.48 -1.05
CA PRO A 167 12.42 -16.58 -0.41
C PRO A 167 13.57 -15.98 -1.24
N ASP A 168 13.39 -15.90 -2.56
CA ASP A 168 14.42 -15.40 -3.48
C ASP A 168 14.25 -13.92 -3.81
N SER A 169 13.27 -13.24 -3.18
CA SER A 169 12.97 -11.84 -3.46
C SER A 169 13.66 -10.90 -2.47
N ASN A 170 14.09 -9.74 -2.97
CA ASN A 170 14.48 -8.62 -2.15
C ASN A 170 13.22 -7.97 -1.57
N ILE A 171 13.14 -7.85 -0.26
CA ILE A 171 11.99 -7.27 0.42
C ILE A 171 12.33 -5.86 0.88
N TYR A 172 11.61 -4.89 0.35
CA TYR A 172 11.60 -3.50 0.81
C TYR A 172 10.36 -3.28 1.66
N ILE A 173 10.48 -2.54 2.74
CA ILE A 173 9.36 -2.25 3.64
C ILE A 173 9.14 -0.75 3.66
N ALA A 174 7.90 -0.32 3.46
CA ALA A 174 7.52 1.07 3.41
C ALA A 174 6.22 1.32 4.18
N GLY A 175 6.05 2.54 4.67
CA GLY A 175 4.83 2.95 5.35
C GLY A 175 4.80 4.46 5.55
N HIS A 176 3.60 5.00 5.66
CA HIS A 176 3.38 6.41 5.96
C HIS A 176 2.68 6.56 7.31
N SER A 177 3.00 7.57 8.10
CA SER A 177 2.41 7.82 9.41
C SER A 177 2.60 6.61 10.37
N LYS A 178 1.54 6.05 10.95
CA LYS A 178 1.58 4.80 11.73
C LYS A 178 2.22 3.67 10.93
N GLY A 179 1.93 3.56 9.62
CA GLY A 179 2.57 2.58 8.74
C GLY A 179 4.09 2.72 8.67
N GLY A 180 4.62 3.94 8.76
CA GLY A 180 6.07 4.20 8.88
C GLY A 180 6.65 3.63 10.17
N ASN A 181 5.94 3.73 11.30
CA ASN A 181 6.33 3.07 12.55
C ASN A 181 6.30 1.54 12.44
N LEU A 182 5.33 0.98 11.69
CA LEU A 182 5.25 -0.47 11.46
C LEU A 182 6.39 -0.97 10.55
N ALA A 183 6.93 -0.09 9.70
CA ALA A 183 8.01 -0.41 8.76
C ALA A 183 9.41 -0.33 9.39
N ALA A 184 9.55 0.40 10.48
CA ALA A 184 10.81 0.61 11.22
C ALA A 184 11.12 -0.54 12.18
#